data_b4a13bb8ef987d93393e2064707cdc16
#
_entry.id   b4a13bb8ef987d93393e2064707cdc16
#
_cell.length_a   1.000
_cell.length_b   1.000
_cell.length_c   1.000
_cell.angle_alpha   90.00
_cell.angle_beta   90.00
_cell.angle_gamma   90.00
#
_symmetry.space_group_name_H-M   'P 1'
#
loop_
_entity.id
_entity.type
_entity.pdbx_description
1 polymer ?
#
loop_
_entity_poly.entity_id
_entity_poly.type
_entity_poly.pdbx_seq_one_letter_code
_entity_poly.pdbx_strand_id
1 'polypeptide(L)'
;MKLLLLFLPFLFITHGKSIDPSQASWHKKYVKQQNAPDPTDMLLNTEPEPDLKKGFIDLFNGKDLTGWTPRGGTCKFEVEDGAIAGTCIPGSPSTYLSTEREYENFIFTCDMKWVVNSNSGIMFRAKLKGENQVYGPQAEMEEENKGRGWSGGIYGQSCGGYWYPLWLEEHKEIRAARKNGEWNRVTIHAKNNVVKTWVNGVPAAHWKNDEYLKGFFALQIHSGKQGKVLFDNIRIKELK
;
A
#
# COMPACT_ATOMS: atom_id res chain seq x y z
N MET A 1 -15.68 -22.14 -58.93
CA MET A 1 -16.35 -21.99 -57.61
C MET A 1 -15.42 -21.14 -56.75
N LYS A 2 -15.66 -19.80 -56.65
CA LYS A 2 -14.84 -18.89 -55.86
C LYS A 2 -15.40 -18.86 -54.45
N LEU A 3 -14.58 -19.27 -53.48
CA LEU A 3 -14.91 -19.24 -52.07
C LEU A 3 -14.71 -17.79 -51.59
N LEU A 4 -15.82 -17.14 -51.23
CA LEU A 4 -15.80 -15.77 -50.67
C LEU A 4 -15.59 -15.92 -49.15
N LEU A 5 -14.37 -15.65 -48.65
CA LEU A 5 -14.11 -15.52 -47.18
C LEU A 5 -14.70 -14.20 -46.73
N LEU A 6 -15.78 -14.25 -45.96
CA LEU A 6 -16.31 -13.15 -45.21
C LEU A 6 -15.40 -12.91 -43.97
N PHE A 7 -14.58 -11.87 -43.98
CA PHE A 7 -13.94 -11.33 -42.79
C PHE A 7 -14.99 -10.57 -41.98
N LEU A 8 -15.45 -11.14 -40.87
CA LEU A 8 -16.18 -10.39 -39.84
C LEU A 8 -15.15 -9.53 -39.07
N PRO A 9 -15.31 -8.21 -39.00
CA PRO A 9 -14.47 -7.41 -38.14
C PRO A 9 -14.82 -7.72 -36.69
N PHE A 10 -13.85 -8.24 -35.93
CA PHE A 10 -13.93 -8.29 -34.48
C PHE A 10 -13.93 -6.84 -33.97
N LEU A 11 -15.11 -6.36 -33.59
CA LEU A 11 -15.24 -5.09 -32.89
C LEU A 11 -14.66 -5.30 -31.47
N PHE A 12 -13.41 -4.91 -31.24
CA PHE A 12 -12.89 -4.75 -29.88
C PHE A 12 -13.65 -3.58 -29.24
N ILE A 13 -14.71 -3.91 -28.50
CA ILE A 13 -15.34 -2.95 -27.59
C ILE A 13 -14.33 -2.73 -26.46
N THR A 14 -13.55 -1.67 -26.56
CA THR A 14 -12.78 -1.19 -25.41
C THR A 14 -13.77 -0.67 -24.38
N HIS A 15 -14.14 -1.50 -23.41
CA HIS A 15 -14.86 -1.03 -22.26
C HIS A 15 -13.93 -0.06 -21.53
N GLY A 16 -14.30 1.22 -21.50
CA GLY A 16 -13.62 2.21 -20.67
C GLY A 16 -13.68 1.72 -19.21
N LYS A 17 -12.61 1.98 -18.44
CA LYS A 17 -12.56 1.64 -17.02
C LYS A 17 -13.77 2.24 -16.30
N SER A 18 -14.46 1.44 -15.53
CA SER A 18 -15.68 1.83 -14.83
C SER A 18 -15.57 1.57 -13.32
N ILE A 19 -16.32 2.35 -12.56
CA ILE A 19 -16.45 2.14 -11.12
C ILE A 19 -17.24 0.86 -10.90
N ASP A 20 -16.69 -0.06 -10.09
CA ASP A 20 -17.42 -1.24 -9.64
C ASP A 20 -18.70 -0.79 -8.88
N PRO A 21 -19.88 -1.32 -9.21
CA PRO A 21 -21.12 -0.95 -8.53
C PRO A 21 -21.05 -1.10 -7.00
N SER A 22 -20.31 -2.09 -6.49
CA SER A 22 -20.08 -2.27 -5.04
C SER A 22 -19.27 -1.13 -4.41
N GLN A 23 -18.53 -0.36 -5.22
CA GLN A 23 -17.70 0.77 -4.81
C GLN A 23 -18.35 2.13 -5.03
N ALA A 24 -19.54 2.21 -5.61
CA ALA A 24 -20.20 3.47 -5.98
C ALA A 24 -20.36 4.44 -4.80
N SER A 25 -20.70 3.94 -3.62
CA SER A 25 -20.83 4.76 -2.40
C SER A 25 -19.50 5.35 -1.93
N TRP A 26 -18.42 4.56 -2.02
CA TRP A 26 -17.07 4.99 -1.69
C TRP A 26 -16.54 5.98 -2.71
N HIS A 27 -16.75 5.73 -4.00
CA HIS A 27 -16.41 6.68 -5.06
C HIS A 27 -17.11 8.03 -4.84
N LYS A 28 -18.44 8.05 -4.63
CA LYS A 28 -19.21 9.28 -4.34
C LYS A 28 -18.64 10.04 -3.14
N LYS A 29 -18.17 9.33 -2.10
CA LYS A 29 -17.60 9.92 -0.89
C LYS A 29 -16.24 10.56 -1.15
N TYR A 30 -15.38 9.90 -1.93
CA TYR A 30 -13.96 10.25 -2.03
C TYR A 30 -13.55 10.96 -3.32
N VAL A 31 -14.38 10.96 -4.36
CA VAL A 31 -14.11 11.65 -5.65
C VAL A 31 -13.87 13.15 -5.50
N LYS A 32 -14.37 13.76 -4.43
CA LYS A 32 -14.20 15.21 -4.16
C LYS A 32 -12.93 15.52 -3.35
N GLN A 33 -12.15 14.53 -2.97
CA GLN A 33 -10.88 14.75 -2.28
C GLN A 33 -9.86 15.39 -3.23
N GLN A 34 -8.96 16.18 -2.65
CA GLN A 34 -7.82 16.69 -3.39
C GLN A 34 -7.01 15.52 -3.95
N ASN A 35 -6.64 15.58 -5.23
CA ASN A 35 -5.87 14.56 -5.95
C ASN A 35 -6.58 13.20 -6.12
N ALA A 36 -7.90 13.13 -6.00
CA ALA A 36 -8.65 11.95 -6.40
C ALA A 36 -8.47 11.72 -7.91
N PRO A 37 -8.07 10.50 -8.34
CA PRO A 37 -7.85 10.24 -9.77
C PRO A 37 -9.18 10.14 -10.52
N ASP A 38 -9.17 10.55 -11.79
CA ASP A 38 -10.24 10.17 -12.71
C ASP A 38 -10.13 8.66 -12.99
N PRO A 39 -11.23 7.89 -12.85
CA PRO A 39 -11.23 6.47 -13.13
C PRO A 39 -10.65 6.07 -14.49
N THR A 40 -10.90 6.88 -15.53
CA THR A 40 -10.43 6.62 -16.91
C THR A 40 -8.91 6.76 -17.03
N ASP A 41 -8.27 7.60 -16.21
CA ASP A 41 -6.84 7.87 -16.24
C ASP A 41 -6.02 6.90 -15.37
N MET A 42 -6.68 6.14 -14.48
CA MET A 42 -6.00 5.20 -13.61
C MET A 42 -5.31 4.09 -14.42
N LEU A 43 -4.01 3.90 -14.23
CA LEU A 43 -3.27 2.79 -14.82
C LEU A 43 -3.56 1.51 -14.02
N LEU A 44 -3.67 0.37 -14.71
CA LEU A 44 -3.84 -0.92 -14.04
C LEU A 44 -2.48 -1.60 -13.85
N ASN A 45 -2.29 -2.20 -12.67
CA ASN A 45 -1.16 -3.10 -12.46
C ASN A 45 -1.55 -4.49 -12.99
N THR A 46 -0.98 -4.89 -14.10
CA THR A 46 -1.20 -6.20 -14.73
C THR A 46 0.01 -7.11 -14.65
N GLU A 47 1.06 -6.68 -13.91
CA GLU A 47 2.29 -7.44 -13.78
C GLU A 47 2.21 -8.44 -12.62
N PRO A 48 2.83 -9.61 -12.76
CA PRO A 48 3.01 -10.51 -11.62
C PRO A 48 3.87 -9.84 -10.55
N GLU A 49 3.70 -10.27 -9.29
CA GLU A 49 4.58 -9.84 -8.20
C GLU A 49 6.04 -10.14 -8.56
N PRO A 50 6.98 -9.22 -8.30
CA PRO A 50 8.40 -9.44 -8.54
C PRO A 50 8.93 -10.68 -7.81
N ASP A 51 9.99 -11.31 -8.35
CA ASP A 51 10.70 -12.40 -7.64
C ASP A 51 11.36 -11.86 -6.36
N LEU A 52 10.90 -12.34 -5.21
CA LEU A 52 11.33 -11.92 -3.88
C LEU A 52 12.47 -12.80 -3.30
N LYS A 53 13.04 -13.73 -4.10
CA LYS A 53 14.02 -14.71 -3.60
C LYS A 53 15.46 -14.20 -3.60
N LYS A 54 15.82 -13.27 -4.50
CA LYS A 54 17.23 -12.89 -4.73
C LYS A 54 17.46 -11.38 -4.61
N GLY A 55 18.58 -11.03 -3.96
CA GLY A 55 19.08 -9.66 -3.90
C GLY A 55 18.38 -8.77 -2.89
N PHE A 56 17.63 -9.33 -1.97
CA PHE A 56 17.05 -8.62 -0.84
C PHE A 56 17.99 -8.62 0.36
N ILE A 57 17.93 -7.54 1.13
CA ILE A 57 18.52 -7.41 2.45
C ILE A 57 17.41 -7.17 3.47
N ASP A 58 17.59 -7.69 4.68
CA ASP A 58 16.66 -7.48 5.78
C ASP A 58 16.83 -6.05 6.33
N LEU A 59 15.71 -5.35 6.52
CA LEU A 59 15.67 -4.04 7.18
C LEU A 59 15.41 -4.17 8.68
N PHE A 60 14.99 -5.33 9.13
CA PHE A 60 14.79 -5.67 10.53
C PHE A 60 15.67 -6.89 10.88
N ASN A 61 16.39 -6.80 12.00
CA ASN A 61 17.34 -7.82 12.43
C ASN A 61 16.74 -8.97 13.26
N GLY A 62 15.43 -8.93 13.51
CA GLY A 62 14.69 -9.91 14.32
C GLY A 62 14.93 -9.81 15.84
N LYS A 63 15.69 -8.82 16.35
CA LYS A 63 16.12 -8.75 17.75
C LYS A 63 15.77 -7.44 18.42
N ASP A 64 16.00 -6.32 17.75
CA ASP A 64 15.80 -4.97 18.29
C ASP A 64 15.43 -3.99 17.17
N LEU A 65 15.09 -2.77 17.55
CA LEU A 65 14.68 -1.72 16.63
C LEU A 65 15.85 -0.85 16.13
N THR A 66 17.07 -1.36 16.14
CA THR A 66 18.22 -0.65 15.58
C THR A 66 17.98 -0.31 14.10
N GLY A 67 18.21 0.95 13.71
CA GLY A 67 17.92 1.47 12.37
C GLY A 67 16.47 1.96 12.16
N TRP A 68 15.67 1.95 13.25
CA TRP A 68 14.28 2.41 13.24
C TRP A 68 14.04 3.48 14.31
N THR A 69 13.26 4.50 13.96
CA THR A 69 12.91 5.61 14.86
C THR A 69 11.40 5.83 14.88
N PRO A 70 10.73 5.78 16.06
CA PRO A 70 9.31 6.11 16.14
C PRO A 70 9.09 7.62 15.96
N ARG A 71 8.02 7.98 15.22
CA ARG A 71 7.64 9.35 14.89
C ARG A 71 6.13 9.53 14.97
N GLY A 72 5.67 10.76 15.15
CA GLY A 72 4.24 11.10 15.26
C GLY A 72 3.73 10.96 16.68
N GLY A 73 2.85 10.01 16.94
CA GLY A 73 2.24 9.79 18.26
C GLY A 73 3.11 9.00 19.23
N THR A 74 2.45 8.39 20.21
CA THR A 74 3.07 7.66 21.34
C THR A 74 2.68 6.17 21.39
N CYS A 75 2.13 5.61 20.30
CA CYS A 75 1.91 4.17 20.19
C CYS A 75 3.23 3.41 20.38
N LYS A 76 3.17 2.22 20.93
CA LYS A 76 4.37 1.44 21.26
C LYS A 76 4.80 0.59 20.08
N PHE A 77 6.12 0.48 19.90
CA PHE A 77 6.74 -0.52 19.04
C PHE A 77 7.76 -1.31 19.87
N GLU A 78 7.68 -2.63 19.78
CA GLU A 78 8.57 -3.55 20.49
C GLU A 78 8.81 -4.79 19.62
N VAL A 79 9.76 -5.64 20.00
CA VAL A 79 9.98 -6.91 19.31
C VAL A 79 9.29 -8.00 20.09
N GLU A 80 8.42 -8.76 19.43
CA GLU A 80 7.71 -9.92 19.96
C GLU A 80 7.93 -11.11 19.01
N ASP A 81 8.43 -12.21 19.53
CA ASP A 81 8.64 -13.47 18.78
C ASP A 81 9.36 -13.28 17.43
N GLY A 82 10.33 -12.36 17.38
CA GLY A 82 11.11 -12.07 16.18
C GLY A 82 10.43 -11.15 15.16
N ALA A 83 9.23 -10.63 15.45
CA ALA A 83 8.51 -9.63 14.65
C ALA A 83 8.47 -8.27 15.35
N ILE A 84 8.29 -7.19 14.61
CA ILE A 84 7.98 -5.88 15.16
C ILE A 84 6.49 -5.83 15.50
N ALA A 85 6.16 -5.63 16.77
CA ALA A 85 4.80 -5.43 17.24
C ALA A 85 4.53 -3.95 17.48
N GLY A 86 3.54 -3.40 16.75
CA GLY A 86 3.03 -2.06 16.98
C GLY A 86 1.71 -2.11 17.73
N THR A 87 1.59 -1.40 18.86
CA THR A 87 0.40 -1.38 19.70
C THR A 87 -0.16 0.03 19.86
N CYS A 88 -1.42 0.23 19.51
CA CYS A 88 -2.13 1.49 19.67
C CYS A 88 -2.29 1.85 21.14
N ILE A 89 -1.98 3.11 21.47
CA ILE A 89 -2.30 3.70 22.78
C ILE A 89 -3.51 4.62 22.61
N PRO A 90 -4.63 4.38 23.32
CA PRO A 90 -5.81 5.23 23.24
C PRO A 90 -5.48 6.71 23.47
N GLY A 91 -5.97 7.58 22.58
CA GLY A 91 -5.71 9.00 22.62
C GLY A 91 -4.39 9.45 21.95
N SER A 92 -3.53 8.50 21.56
CA SER A 92 -2.33 8.83 20.78
C SER A 92 -2.73 9.16 19.34
N PRO A 93 -2.09 10.16 18.70
CA PRO A 93 -2.05 10.27 17.26
C PRO A 93 -1.43 9.02 16.61
N SER A 94 -1.63 8.85 15.31
CA SER A 94 -0.96 7.79 14.54
C SER A 94 0.56 7.87 14.74
N THR A 95 1.17 6.71 14.92
CA THR A 95 2.61 6.58 15.16
C THR A 95 3.24 5.75 14.06
N TYR A 96 4.43 6.13 13.65
CA TYR A 96 5.15 5.59 12.51
C TYR A 96 6.54 5.16 12.93
N LEU A 97 6.85 3.86 12.84
CA LEU A 97 8.21 3.38 13.04
C LEU A 97 8.96 3.51 11.72
N SER A 98 9.84 4.50 11.64
CA SER A 98 10.50 4.95 10.40
C SER A 98 11.91 4.40 10.29
N THR A 99 12.33 4.00 9.07
CA THR A 99 13.75 3.73 8.80
C THR A 99 14.56 5.03 8.90
N GLU A 100 15.81 4.93 9.38
CA GLU A 100 16.74 6.06 9.44
C GLU A 100 17.28 6.45 8.05
N ARG A 101 17.34 5.49 7.13
CA ARG A 101 17.75 5.71 5.73
C ARG A 101 16.56 6.07 4.85
N GLU A 102 16.85 6.82 3.79
CA GLU A 102 15.95 7.08 2.67
C GLU A 102 16.28 6.19 1.47
N TYR A 103 15.27 5.89 0.68
CA TYR A 103 15.34 5.02 -0.50
C TYR A 103 14.65 5.69 -1.69
N GLU A 104 15.18 5.43 -2.88
CA GLU A 104 14.68 6.03 -4.12
C GLU A 104 14.04 4.96 -5.02
N ASN A 105 14.83 4.05 -5.58
CA ASN A 105 14.38 2.97 -6.44
C ASN A 105 14.54 1.64 -5.73
N PHE A 106 13.47 0.88 -5.59
CA PHE A 106 13.49 -0.34 -4.78
C PHE A 106 12.35 -1.31 -5.10
N ILE A 107 12.53 -2.55 -4.66
CA ILE A 107 11.44 -3.48 -4.36
C ILE A 107 11.48 -3.70 -2.85
N PHE A 108 10.39 -3.39 -2.17
CA PHE A 108 10.21 -3.58 -0.73
C PHE A 108 9.15 -4.65 -0.50
N THR A 109 9.31 -5.48 0.52
CA THR A 109 8.29 -6.43 0.97
C THR A 109 8.23 -6.49 2.48
N CYS A 110 7.02 -6.70 3.02
CA CYS A 110 6.75 -6.83 4.44
C CYS A 110 5.52 -7.73 4.63
N ASP A 111 5.58 -8.63 5.60
CA ASP A 111 4.44 -9.40 6.06
C ASP A 111 3.77 -8.69 7.23
N MET A 112 2.44 -8.57 7.21
CA MET A 112 1.64 -7.91 8.22
C MET A 112 0.56 -8.84 8.77
N LYS A 113 0.36 -8.85 10.10
CA LYS A 113 -0.71 -9.61 10.75
C LYS A 113 -1.36 -8.80 11.85
N TRP A 114 -2.68 -8.73 11.84
CA TRP A 114 -3.45 -8.07 12.90
C TRP A 114 -3.74 -9.02 14.04
N VAL A 115 -3.27 -8.68 15.24
CA VAL A 115 -3.63 -9.33 16.50
C VAL A 115 -4.88 -8.67 17.09
N VAL A 116 -4.94 -7.34 16.98
CA VAL A 116 -6.13 -6.53 17.31
C VAL A 116 -6.42 -5.65 16.11
N ASN A 117 -7.65 -5.74 15.60
CA ASN A 117 -8.07 -5.05 14.38
C ASN A 117 -7.91 -3.52 14.46
N SER A 118 -7.31 -2.93 13.44
CA SER A 118 -7.11 -1.49 13.29
C SER A 118 -6.67 -1.17 11.85
N ASN A 119 -6.73 0.09 11.44
CA ASN A 119 -6.11 0.54 10.21
C ASN A 119 -4.58 0.57 10.36
N SER A 120 -3.86 0.29 9.29
CA SER A 120 -2.41 0.34 9.21
C SER A 120 -1.95 0.59 7.76
N GLY A 121 -0.65 0.50 7.51
CA GLY A 121 -0.06 0.62 6.18
C GLY A 121 1.44 0.81 6.23
N ILE A 122 2.04 0.76 5.06
CA ILE A 122 3.47 0.96 4.86
C ILE A 122 3.68 2.29 4.14
N MET A 123 4.24 3.28 4.85
CA MET A 123 4.72 4.50 4.22
C MET A 123 5.97 4.17 3.38
N PHE A 124 6.05 4.74 2.20
CA PHE A 124 7.23 4.64 1.34
C PHE A 124 7.57 6.00 0.76
N ARG A 125 8.85 6.26 0.53
CA ARG A 125 9.32 7.60 0.09
C ARG A 125 8.70 8.73 0.94
N ALA A 126 8.45 8.44 2.22
CA ALA A 126 7.84 9.37 3.16
C ALA A 126 8.82 10.46 3.57
N LYS A 127 8.25 11.56 4.04
CA LYS A 127 8.99 12.75 4.47
C LYS A 127 8.51 13.22 5.84
N LEU A 128 9.25 14.15 6.42
CA LEU A 128 8.89 14.84 7.66
C LEU A 128 8.50 16.29 7.39
N LYS A 129 7.43 16.74 8.06
CA LYS A 129 7.09 18.14 8.20
C LYS A 129 7.35 18.53 9.65
N GLY A 130 8.23 19.55 9.85
CA GLY A 130 8.77 19.83 11.17
C GLY A 130 9.58 18.66 11.71
N GLU A 131 9.57 18.48 13.03
CA GLU A 131 10.41 17.47 13.69
C GLU A 131 9.81 16.07 13.67
N ASN A 132 8.48 15.92 13.59
CA ASN A 132 7.84 14.63 13.90
C ASN A 132 6.62 14.26 13.06
N GLN A 133 6.08 15.12 12.20
CA GLN A 133 4.92 14.79 11.39
C GLN A 133 5.33 14.03 10.13
N VAL A 134 4.99 12.74 10.07
CA VAL A 134 5.18 11.91 8.88
C VAL A 134 4.12 12.23 7.84
N TYR A 135 4.51 12.41 6.57
CA TYR A 135 3.60 12.60 5.46
C TYR A 135 4.14 11.96 4.17
N GLY A 136 3.25 11.76 3.20
CA GLY A 136 3.58 11.22 1.89
C GLY A 136 2.77 9.97 1.53
N PRO A 137 3.22 9.19 0.52
CA PRO A 137 2.50 8.03 0.05
C PRO A 137 2.57 6.86 1.02
N GLN A 138 1.43 6.19 1.17
CA GLN A 138 1.27 4.98 1.95
C GLN A 138 0.64 3.88 1.09
N ALA A 139 1.23 2.70 1.06
CA ALA A 139 0.52 1.49 0.68
C ALA A 139 -0.46 1.17 1.80
N GLU A 140 -1.73 1.43 1.54
CA GLU A 140 -2.81 1.29 2.51
C GLU A 140 -3.01 -0.18 2.88
N MET A 141 -3.22 -0.45 4.16
CA MET A 141 -3.61 -1.77 4.64
C MET A 141 -4.76 -1.60 5.63
N GLU A 142 -5.96 -1.84 5.14
CA GLU A 142 -7.18 -1.56 5.87
C GLU A 142 -7.43 -2.51 7.03
N GLU A 143 -8.16 -2.03 8.02
CA GLU A 143 -8.77 -2.87 9.05
C GLU A 143 -9.79 -3.85 8.47
N GLU A 144 -10.07 -4.92 9.19
CA GLU A 144 -11.16 -5.84 8.88
C GLU A 144 -12.51 -5.12 8.89
N ASN A 145 -13.44 -5.64 8.11
CA ASN A 145 -14.84 -5.20 8.08
C ASN A 145 -15.10 -3.76 7.62
N LYS A 146 -14.11 -3.05 7.07
CA LYS A 146 -14.34 -1.72 6.49
C LYS A 146 -15.19 -1.76 5.21
N GLY A 147 -15.22 -2.91 4.55
CA GLY A 147 -16.07 -3.16 3.38
C GLY A 147 -15.60 -2.52 2.08
N ARG A 148 -14.49 -1.77 2.08
CA ARG A 148 -13.90 -1.16 0.88
C ARG A 148 -12.99 -2.12 0.13
N GLY A 149 -12.09 -2.81 0.88
CA GLY A 149 -11.08 -3.69 0.33
C GLY A 149 -9.95 -2.94 -0.39
N TRP A 150 -9.54 -1.76 0.09
CA TRP A 150 -8.52 -0.96 -0.58
C TRP A 150 -7.10 -1.22 -0.10
N SER A 151 -6.85 -2.36 0.54
CA SER A 151 -5.49 -2.80 0.88
C SER A 151 -4.64 -2.95 -0.39
N GLY A 152 -3.47 -2.31 -0.40
CA GLY A 152 -2.59 -2.19 -1.57
C GLY A 152 -2.83 -0.94 -2.41
N GLY A 153 -3.91 -0.18 -2.20
CA GLY A 153 -4.10 1.15 -2.79
C GLY A 153 -3.11 2.17 -2.22
N ILE A 154 -3.07 3.37 -2.80
CA ILE A 154 -2.17 4.44 -2.34
C ILE A 154 -2.98 5.54 -1.65
N TYR A 155 -2.62 5.81 -0.40
CA TYR A 155 -3.15 6.92 0.39
C TYR A 155 -2.09 8.00 0.60
N GLY A 156 -2.47 9.26 0.45
CA GLY A 156 -1.64 10.43 0.75
C GLY A 156 -1.73 10.80 2.22
N GLN A 157 -0.94 10.15 3.06
CA GLN A 157 -0.94 10.38 4.52
C GLN A 157 -0.55 11.82 4.85
N SER A 158 -1.43 12.51 5.59
CA SER A 158 -1.28 13.93 5.96
C SER A 158 -1.17 14.92 4.78
N CYS A 159 -1.51 14.52 3.56
CA CYS A 159 -1.37 15.33 2.35
C CYS A 159 -2.44 15.10 1.27
N GLY A 160 -3.64 14.62 1.61
CA GLY A 160 -4.75 14.80 0.67
C GLY A 160 -5.60 13.61 0.29
N GLY A 161 -5.55 12.48 0.98
CA GLY A 161 -6.52 11.40 0.77
C GLY A 161 -6.08 10.30 -0.19
N TYR A 162 -7.02 9.64 -0.87
CA TYR A 162 -6.70 8.48 -1.72
C TYR A 162 -6.19 8.93 -3.09
N TRP A 163 -4.92 8.66 -3.37
CA TRP A 163 -4.26 8.92 -4.65
C TRP A 163 -4.39 7.77 -5.64
N TYR A 164 -4.61 6.55 -5.13
CA TYR A 164 -4.94 5.39 -5.95
C TYR A 164 -5.89 4.46 -5.18
N PRO A 165 -7.20 4.78 -5.19
CA PRO A 165 -8.23 3.93 -4.60
C PRO A 165 -8.51 2.71 -5.48
N LEU A 166 -8.87 1.58 -4.87
CA LEU A 166 -9.16 0.33 -5.61
C LEU A 166 -10.66 0.20 -5.94
N TRP A 167 -11.25 1.19 -6.60
CA TRP A 167 -12.68 1.29 -6.86
C TRP A 167 -13.15 0.84 -8.25
N LEU A 168 -12.21 0.48 -9.16
CA LEU A 168 -12.56 0.02 -10.51
C LEU A 168 -13.07 -1.43 -10.49
N GLU A 169 -13.80 -1.82 -11.52
CA GLU A 169 -14.22 -3.22 -11.73
C GLU A 169 -13.02 -4.16 -11.80
N GLU A 170 -11.95 -3.75 -12.47
CA GLU A 170 -10.70 -4.49 -12.60
C GLU A 170 -9.98 -4.73 -11.26
N HIS A 171 -10.31 -3.98 -10.22
CA HIS A 171 -9.75 -4.16 -8.88
C HIS A 171 -10.51 -5.19 -8.02
N LYS A 172 -11.48 -5.93 -8.57
CA LYS A 172 -12.32 -6.87 -7.80
C LYS A 172 -11.50 -7.95 -7.10
N GLU A 173 -10.51 -8.51 -7.77
CA GLU A 173 -9.66 -9.57 -7.22
C GLU A 173 -8.81 -9.06 -6.06
N ILE A 174 -8.14 -7.92 -6.23
CA ILE A 174 -7.28 -7.34 -5.20
C ILE A 174 -8.08 -6.93 -3.96
N ARG A 175 -9.33 -6.46 -4.11
CA ARG A 175 -10.16 -6.13 -2.96
C ARG A 175 -10.43 -7.31 -2.03
N ALA A 176 -10.32 -8.54 -2.53
CA ALA A 176 -10.48 -9.78 -1.77
C ALA A 176 -9.14 -10.43 -1.34
N ALA A 177 -8.00 -9.84 -1.72
CA ALA A 177 -6.70 -10.48 -1.52
C ALA A 177 -6.20 -10.49 -0.08
N ARG A 178 -6.61 -9.48 0.75
CA ARG A 178 -6.26 -9.43 2.16
C ARG A 178 -7.02 -10.51 2.95
N LYS A 179 -6.30 -11.24 3.79
CA LYS A 179 -6.84 -12.34 4.61
C LYS A 179 -6.90 -11.94 6.08
N ASN A 180 -8.08 -12.07 6.68
CA ASN A 180 -8.28 -11.74 8.07
C ASN A 180 -7.64 -12.79 8.99
N GLY A 181 -6.97 -12.34 10.07
CA GLY A 181 -6.31 -13.21 11.06
C GLY A 181 -5.04 -13.92 10.56
N GLU A 182 -4.69 -13.78 9.27
CA GLU A 182 -3.49 -14.38 8.67
C GLU A 182 -2.39 -13.34 8.44
N TRP A 183 -1.18 -13.82 8.12
CA TRP A 183 -0.12 -12.99 7.58
C TRP A 183 -0.47 -12.56 6.15
N ASN A 184 -0.27 -11.27 5.87
CA ASN A 184 -0.52 -10.67 4.57
C ASN A 184 0.75 -9.99 4.07
N ARG A 185 1.26 -10.45 2.94
CA ARG A 185 2.43 -9.83 2.30
C ARG A 185 2.02 -8.60 1.51
N VAL A 186 2.72 -7.51 1.75
CA VAL A 186 2.67 -6.29 0.96
C VAL A 186 3.98 -6.17 0.19
N THR A 187 3.91 -5.97 -1.12
CA THR A 187 5.07 -5.70 -1.96
C THR A 187 4.89 -4.36 -2.66
N ILE A 188 5.95 -3.54 -2.64
CA ILE A 188 6.01 -2.22 -3.26
C ILE A 188 7.20 -2.18 -4.19
N HIS A 189 6.98 -1.98 -5.48
CA HIS A 189 8.02 -1.74 -6.48
C HIS A 189 7.96 -0.27 -6.89
N ALA A 190 9.01 0.47 -6.59
CA ALA A 190 9.15 1.88 -6.96
C ALA A 190 10.39 2.05 -7.85
N LYS A 191 10.20 2.57 -9.05
CA LYS A 191 11.29 2.91 -9.97
C LYS A 191 10.97 4.22 -10.68
N ASN A 192 11.87 5.20 -10.54
CA ASN A 192 11.64 6.59 -10.98
C ASN A 192 10.30 7.11 -10.42
N ASN A 193 9.41 7.60 -11.25
CA ASN A 193 8.09 8.10 -10.86
C ASN A 193 6.97 7.05 -10.86
N VAL A 194 7.28 5.77 -11.10
CA VAL A 194 6.30 4.69 -11.16
C VAL A 194 6.35 3.87 -9.88
N VAL A 195 5.18 3.64 -9.28
CA VAL A 195 4.99 2.77 -8.12
C VAL A 195 3.92 1.72 -8.43
N LYS A 196 4.25 0.47 -8.17
CA LYS A 196 3.32 -0.66 -8.24
C LYS A 196 3.27 -1.38 -6.92
N THR A 197 2.10 -1.88 -6.54
CA THR A 197 1.89 -2.62 -5.29
C THR A 197 1.21 -3.96 -5.54
N TRP A 198 1.41 -4.88 -4.62
CA TRP A 198 0.75 -6.19 -4.55
C TRP A 198 0.39 -6.51 -3.11
N VAL A 199 -0.71 -7.23 -2.92
CA VAL A 199 -1.05 -7.87 -1.65
C VAL A 199 -1.24 -9.36 -1.88
N ASN A 200 -0.49 -10.18 -1.16
CA ASN A 200 -0.48 -11.64 -1.30
C ASN A 200 -0.24 -12.12 -2.75
N GLY A 201 0.56 -11.37 -3.51
CA GLY A 201 0.87 -11.66 -4.90
C GLY A 201 -0.15 -11.13 -5.91
N VAL A 202 -1.31 -10.62 -5.46
CA VAL A 202 -2.34 -10.05 -6.32
C VAL A 202 -1.99 -8.59 -6.64
N PRO A 203 -1.93 -8.19 -7.94
CA PRO A 203 -1.62 -6.83 -8.34
C PRO A 203 -2.65 -5.81 -7.83
N ALA A 204 -2.18 -4.70 -7.29
CA ALA A 204 -3.01 -3.63 -6.74
C ALA A 204 -2.81 -2.31 -7.50
N ALA A 205 -2.02 -1.40 -6.99
CA ALA A 205 -1.84 -0.10 -7.60
C ALA A 205 -0.81 -0.09 -8.74
N HIS A 206 -1.03 0.79 -9.71
CA HIS A 206 -0.04 1.28 -10.68
C HIS A 206 -0.14 2.80 -10.71
N TRP A 207 0.65 3.44 -9.87
CA TRP A 207 0.60 4.87 -9.63
C TRP A 207 1.82 5.58 -10.18
N LYS A 208 1.64 6.77 -10.76
CA LYS A 208 2.71 7.65 -11.21
C LYS A 208 2.67 8.95 -10.41
N ASN A 209 3.84 9.39 -9.95
CA ASN A 209 3.97 10.66 -9.22
C ASN A 209 5.39 11.19 -9.30
N ASP A 210 5.55 12.45 -9.70
CA ASP A 210 6.84 13.11 -9.89
C ASP A 210 7.34 13.86 -8.65
N GLU A 211 6.55 13.91 -7.56
CA GLU A 211 6.89 14.63 -6.33
C GLU A 211 7.60 13.73 -5.30
N TYR A 212 7.12 12.49 -5.13
CA TYR A 212 7.63 11.57 -4.11
C TYR A 212 8.58 10.54 -4.74
N LEU A 213 9.82 10.99 -5.04
CA LEU A 213 10.82 10.15 -5.70
C LEU A 213 11.80 9.47 -4.75
N LYS A 214 11.98 10.01 -3.52
CA LYS A 214 12.88 9.50 -2.50
C LYS A 214 12.35 9.82 -1.11
N GLY A 215 12.62 8.96 -0.12
CA GLY A 215 12.26 9.13 1.29
C GLY A 215 12.38 7.83 2.06
N PHE A 216 11.96 7.84 3.32
CA PHE A 216 12.05 6.69 4.21
C PHE A 216 10.82 5.78 4.14
N PHE A 217 10.95 4.55 4.66
CA PHE A 217 9.81 3.69 4.97
C PHE A 217 9.33 3.93 6.40
N ALA A 218 8.02 3.74 6.62
CA ALA A 218 7.52 3.69 7.97
C ALA A 218 6.32 2.74 8.13
N LEU A 219 6.32 2.00 9.23
CA LEU A 219 5.26 1.09 9.64
C LEU A 219 4.25 1.88 10.47
N GLN A 220 3.00 1.93 10.06
CA GLN A 220 1.98 2.73 10.74
C GLN A 220 1.24 1.92 11.81
N ILE A 221 1.04 2.54 13.00
CA ILE A 221 -0.04 2.23 13.91
C ILE A 221 -0.99 3.43 13.94
N HIS A 222 -2.19 3.22 13.41
CA HIS A 222 -3.20 4.26 13.30
C HIS A 222 -3.74 4.65 14.68
N SER A 223 -4.05 5.94 14.84
CA SER A 223 -4.77 6.44 16.01
C SER A 223 -6.10 5.72 16.19
N GLY A 224 -6.47 5.41 17.41
CA GLY A 224 -7.72 4.69 17.68
C GLY A 224 -7.91 4.40 19.17
N LYS A 225 -8.89 3.56 19.44
CA LYS A 225 -9.14 3.05 20.80
C LYS A 225 -8.33 1.80 21.10
N GLN A 226 -7.95 1.07 20.06
CA GLN A 226 -7.19 -0.18 20.14
C GLN A 226 -6.54 -0.46 18.78
N GLY A 227 -5.62 -1.40 18.75
CA GLY A 227 -4.95 -1.90 17.56
C GLY A 227 -3.65 -2.58 17.95
N LYS A 228 -3.37 -3.71 17.33
CA LYS A 228 -2.05 -4.36 17.41
C LYS A 228 -1.75 -5.04 16.10
N VAL A 229 -0.66 -4.64 15.47
CA VAL A 229 -0.20 -5.17 14.19
C VAL A 229 1.23 -5.68 14.34
N LEU A 230 1.48 -6.87 13.84
CA LEU A 230 2.80 -7.46 13.71
C LEU A 230 3.33 -7.22 12.30
N PHE A 231 4.64 -6.94 12.20
CA PHE A 231 5.37 -6.76 10.95
C PHE A 231 6.60 -7.66 10.96
N ASP A 232 6.74 -8.47 9.93
CA ASP A 232 7.85 -9.42 9.77
C ASP A 232 8.33 -9.47 8.32
N ASN A 233 9.42 -10.19 8.05
CA ASN A 233 10.01 -10.34 6.71
C ASN A 233 10.18 -8.99 5.99
N ILE A 234 10.60 -7.96 6.73
CA ILE A 234 10.76 -6.59 6.22
C ILE A 234 12.06 -6.53 5.43
N ARG A 235 11.96 -6.56 4.11
CA ARG A 235 13.12 -6.68 3.23
C ARG A 235 13.07 -5.69 2.08
N ILE A 236 14.24 -5.32 1.58
CA ILE A 236 14.40 -4.41 0.45
C ILE A 236 15.43 -4.95 -0.54
N LYS A 237 15.18 -4.65 -1.81
CA LYS A 237 16.15 -4.74 -2.90
C LYS A 237 16.24 -3.36 -3.55
N GLU A 238 17.37 -2.67 -3.37
CA GLU A 238 17.63 -1.40 -4.05
C GLU A 238 17.87 -1.65 -5.55
N LEU A 239 17.29 -0.80 -6.39
CA LEU A 239 17.38 -0.86 -7.85
C LEU A 239 18.29 0.26 -8.37
N LYS A 240 18.97 -0.01 -9.46
CA LYS A 240 19.79 0.98 -10.18
C LYS A 240 18.93 1.80 -11.14
#